data_fa08f724159ca8157023fd3cbfb630af
#
_entry.id   fa08f724159ca8157023fd3cbfb630af
#
_cell.length_a   1.000
_cell.length_b   1.000
_cell.length_c   1.000
_cell.angle_alpha   90.00
_cell.angle_beta   90.00
_cell.angle_gamma   90.00
#
_symmetry.space_group_name_H-M   'P 1'
#
loop_
_entity.id
_entity.type
_entity.pdbx_description
1 polymer ?
#
loop_
_entity_poly.entity_id
_entity_poly.type
_entity_poly.pdbx_seq_one_letter_code
_entity_poly.pdbx_strand_id
1 'polypeptide(L)'
;MRFIYPVFLLSTLLISSCNDPAQQTQPNVYYDVLSYVKGQITDLSAKKPLISKTVAINEKRNQQTTRAINWTRELELFTQADINKPALRSSYQITRPDSLTYQYTLKNSEERLTVRSLTVRLDSATHKPGRIEAVLQTKNPLYSSERRLSLDSGPGTDKVWSIRHYTVSGFQKLPYFDKNEFLVDGRVQ
;
A
#
# COMPACT_ATOMS: atom_id res chain seq x y z
N MET A 1 18.65 -77.58 -21.92
CA MET A 1 17.91 -76.47 -22.45
C MET A 1 17.34 -75.67 -21.28
N ARG A 2 17.94 -74.51 -21.00
CA ARG A 2 17.55 -73.62 -19.87
C ARG A 2 16.85 -72.43 -20.45
N PHE A 3 15.55 -72.30 -20.21
CA PHE A 3 14.75 -71.10 -20.56
C PHE A 3 14.89 -70.05 -19.46
N ILE A 4 15.51 -68.92 -19.83
CA ILE A 4 15.62 -67.74 -18.98
C ILE A 4 14.44 -66.82 -19.36
N TYR A 5 13.50 -66.60 -18.45
CA TYR A 5 12.43 -65.59 -18.61
C TYR A 5 12.95 -64.24 -18.15
N PRO A 6 12.86 -63.20 -18.96
CA PRO A 6 13.13 -61.85 -18.47
C PRO A 6 11.93 -61.31 -17.68
N VAL A 7 12.10 -61.05 -16.41
CA VAL A 7 11.14 -60.33 -15.58
C VAL A 7 11.18 -58.85 -15.99
N PHE A 8 10.09 -58.43 -16.65
CA PHE A 8 9.89 -57.03 -17.01
C PHE A 8 9.37 -56.31 -15.76
N LEU A 9 10.26 -55.60 -15.04
CA LEU A 9 9.94 -54.78 -13.89
C LEU A 9 9.28 -53.48 -14.36
N LEU A 10 7.96 -53.41 -14.37
CA LEU A 10 7.19 -52.22 -14.72
C LEU A 10 7.25 -51.21 -13.55
N SER A 11 8.21 -50.29 -13.65
CA SER A 11 8.35 -49.13 -12.71
C SER A 11 7.25 -48.13 -12.99
N THR A 12 6.16 -48.13 -12.21
CA THR A 12 5.14 -47.09 -12.23
C THR A 12 5.67 -45.85 -11.51
N LEU A 13 6.05 -44.82 -12.29
CA LEU A 13 6.33 -43.46 -11.77
C LEU A 13 4.98 -42.88 -11.27
N LEU A 14 4.84 -42.82 -9.96
CA LEU A 14 3.81 -42.02 -9.29
C LEU A 14 4.22 -40.54 -9.46
N ILE A 15 3.66 -39.86 -10.44
CA ILE A 15 3.74 -38.40 -10.54
C ILE A 15 2.82 -37.86 -9.44
N SER A 16 3.39 -37.55 -8.29
CA SER A 16 2.72 -36.75 -7.26
C SER A 16 2.55 -35.34 -7.82
N SER A 17 1.38 -35.06 -8.39
CA SER A 17 0.95 -33.71 -8.70
C SER A 17 0.84 -32.97 -7.37
N CYS A 18 1.82 -32.12 -7.07
CA CYS A 18 1.66 -31.08 -6.07
C CYS A 18 0.58 -30.13 -6.58
N ASN A 19 -0.66 -30.36 -6.21
CA ASN A 19 -1.65 -29.33 -6.24
C ASN A 19 -1.17 -28.26 -5.24
N ASP A 20 -0.75 -27.10 -5.74
CA ASP A 20 -0.60 -25.90 -4.92
C ASP A 20 -1.91 -25.75 -4.13
N PRO A 21 -1.87 -25.76 -2.77
CA PRO A 21 -3.08 -25.48 -2.02
C PRO A 21 -3.54 -24.11 -2.48
N ALA A 22 -4.71 -24.06 -3.12
CA ALA A 22 -5.34 -22.80 -3.49
C ALA A 22 -5.17 -21.86 -2.31
N GLN A 23 -4.45 -20.73 -2.50
CA GLN A 23 -4.22 -19.75 -1.46
C GLN A 23 -5.60 -19.40 -0.91
N GLN A 24 -5.97 -20.00 0.21
CA GLN A 24 -7.20 -19.65 0.91
C GLN A 24 -7.07 -18.16 1.22
N THR A 25 -7.81 -17.36 0.48
CA THR A 25 -7.86 -15.91 0.67
C THR A 25 -8.49 -15.68 2.04
N GLN A 26 -7.64 -15.62 3.06
CA GLN A 26 -8.11 -15.38 4.42
C GLN A 26 -8.73 -13.98 4.47
N PRO A 27 -9.88 -13.80 5.14
CA PRO A 27 -10.54 -12.51 5.20
C PRO A 27 -9.61 -11.46 5.82
N ASN A 28 -9.68 -10.24 5.29
CA ASN A 28 -8.94 -9.11 5.80
C ASN A 28 -9.32 -8.82 7.26
N VAL A 29 -8.32 -8.63 8.11
CA VAL A 29 -8.52 -8.23 9.53
C VAL A 29 -8.67 -6.73 9.65
N TYR A 30 -8.00 -6.00 8.78
CA TYR A 30 -7.96 -4.54 8.73
C TYR A 30 -8.69 -4.02 7.51
N TYR A 31 -8.93 -2.72 7.44
CA TYR A 31 -9.52 -2.10 6.26
C TYR A 31 -8.66 -2.36 5.02
N ASP A 32 -9.28 -2.74 3.90
CA ASP A 32 -8.56 -3.08 2.65
C ASP A 32 -8.17 -1.81 1.87
N VAL A 33 -7.13 -1.15 2.34
CA VAL A 33 -6.57 0.03 1.67
C VAL A 33 -5.94 -0.34 0.34
N LEU A 34 -5.34 -1.54 0.23
CA LEU A 34 -4.67 -1.98 -1.00
C LEU A 34 -5.64 -2.07 -2.18
N SER A 35 -6.78 -2.75 -2.00
CA SER A 35 -7.79 -2.88 -3.05
C SER A 35 -8.38 -1.53 -3.42
N TYR A 36 -8.63 -0.65 -2.43
CA TYR A 36 -9.11 0.69 -2.70
C TYR A 36 -8.12 1.49 -3.57
N VAL A 37 -6.85 1.56 -3.16
CA VAL A 37 -5.82 2.32 -3.89
C VAL A 37 -5.58 1.74 -5.29
N LYS A 38 -5.55 0.41 -5.45
CA LYS A 38 -5.42 -0.24 -6.76
C LYS A 38 -6.59 0.09 -7.68
N GLY A 39 -7.82 0.09 -7.19
CA GLY A 39 -8.98 0.53 -7.95
C GLY A 39 -8.84 1.98 -8.43
N GLN A 40 -8.41 2.89 -7.54
CA GLN A 40 -8.15 4.28 -7.89
C GLN A 40 -7.02 4.45 -8.92
N ILE A 41 -5.95 3.66 -8.83
CA ILE A 41 -4.87 3.63 -9.84
C ILE A 41 -5.42 3.27 -11.21
N THR A 42 -6.27 2.25 -11.30
CA THR A 42 -6.90 1.82 -12.55
C THR A 42 -7.75 2.93 -13.14
N ASP A 43 -8.64 3.52 -12.34
CA ASP A 43 -9.56 4.58 -12.77
C ASP A 43 -8.80 5.83 -13.23
N LEU A 44 -7.83 6.30 -12.45
CA LEU A 44 -7.03 7.48 -12.77
C LEU A 44 -6.13 7.27 -14.01
N SER A 45 -5.61 6.05 -14.18
CA SER A 45 -4.82 5.68 -15.37
C SER A 45 -5.65 5.69 -16.65
N ALA A 46 -6.92 5.27 -16.57
CA ALA A 46 -7.85 5.30 -17.69
C ALA A 46 -8.33 6.74 -18.00
N LYS A 47 -8.71 7.51 -16.96
CA LYS A 47 -9.26 8.87 -17.10
C LYS A 47 -8.21 9.92 -17.47
N LYS A 48 -6.95 9.73 -17.07
CA LYS A 48 -5.84 10.69 -17.26
C LYS A 48 -6.23 12.13 -16.87
N PRO A 49 -6.71 12.35 -15.66
CA PRO A 49 -7.15 13.68 -15.23
C PRO A 49 -5.98 14.67 -15.23
N LEU A 50 -6.30 15.96 -15.29
CA LEU A 50 -5.32 17.00 -15.07
C LEU A 50 -4.92 17.02 -13.60
N ILE A 51 -3.64 17.10 -13.31
CA ILE A 51 -3.12 17.19 -11.95
C ILE A 51 -2.18 18.38 -11.80
N SER A 52 -2.34 19.13 -10.73
CA SER A 52 -1.35 20.09 -10.25
C SER A 52 -0.49 19.42 -9.19
N LYS A 53 0.81 19.29 -9.45
CA LYS A 53 1.76 18.60 -8.59
C LYS A 53 2.88 19.52 -8.16
N THR A 54 3.13 19.56 -6.85
CA THR A 54 4.28 20.23 -6.25
C THR A 54 5.22 19.18 -5.67
N VAL A 55 6.50 19.30 -5.96
CA VAL A 55 7.57 18.50 -5.34
C VAL A 55 8.56 19.44 -4.69
N ALA A 56 8.85 19.22 -3.42
CA ALA A 56 9.90 19.93 -2.70
C ALA A 56 10.92 18.93 -2.13
N ILE A 57 12.20 19.30 -2.20
CA ILE A 57 13.31 18.59 -1.55
C ILE A 57 14.15 19.68 -0.86
N ASN A 58 14.17 19.64 0.47
CA ASN A 58 14.72 20.71 1.29
C ASN A 58 14.12 22.07 0.86
N GLU A 59 14.94 23.03 0.50
CA GLU A 59 14.51 24.38 0.06
C GLU A 59 14.09 24.46 -1.41
N LYS A 60 14.41 23.43 -2.22
CA LYS A 60 14.09 23.42 -3.66
C LYS A 60 12.67 22.96 -3.90
N ARG A 61 11.89 23.75 -4.61
CA ARG A 61 10.51 23.50 -4.96
C ARG A 61 10.28 23.55 -6.46
N ASN A 62 9.53 22.59 -6.98
CA ASN A 62 9.07 22.56 -8.36
C ASN A 62 7.56 22.33 -8.38
N GLN A 63 6.87 23.00 -9.31
CA GLN A 63 5.43 22.82 -9.52
C GLN A 63 5.17 22.61 -11.00
N GLN A 64 4.29 21.65 -11.30
CA GLN A 64 3.87 21.38 -12.68
C GLN A 64 2.39 20.99 -12.73
N THR A 65 1.78 21.26 -13.88
CA THR A 65 0.43 20.81 -14.19
C THR A 65 0.51 19.89 -15.40
N THR A 66 0.02 18.66 -15.29
CA THR A 66 0.18 17.64 -16.34
C THR A 66 -0.92 16.58 -16.29
N ARG A 67 -1.09 15.86 -17.42
CA ARG A 67 -1.89 14.62 -17.48
C ARG A 67 -1.01 13.36 -17.58
N ALA A 68 0.30 13.55 -17.79
CA ALA A 68 1.25 12.47 -17.99
C ALA A 68 1.78 11.95 -16.63
N ILE A 69 0.93 11.27 -15.88
CA ILE A 69 1.27 10.66 -14.58
C ILE A 69 1.24 9.15 -14.69
N ASN A 70 2.29 8.51 -14.17
CA ASN A 70 2.28 7.08 -13.89
C ASN A 70 1.65 6.86 -12.50
N TRP A 71 0.35 6.61 -12.45
CA TRP A 71 -0.40 6.49 -11.20
C TRP A 71 0.06 5.32 -10.33
N THR A 72 0.57 4.24 -10.93
CA THR A 72 1.14 3.11 -10.19
C THR A 72 2.35 3.55 -9.37
N ARG A 73 3.26 4.30 -9.97
CA ARG A 73 4.42 4.87 -9.24
C ARG A 73 4.03 5.96 -8.27
N GLU A 74 3.08 6.79 -8.66
CA GLU A 74 2.67 7.96 -7.87
C GLU A 74 2.03 7.54 -6.54
N LEU A 75 1.22 6.48 -6.55
CA LEU A 75 0.50 5.99 -5.38
C LEU A 75 1.16 4.74 -4.74
N GLU A 76 2.38 4.40 -5.14
CA GLU A 76 3.08 3.20 -4.66
C GLU A 76 3.19 3.15 -3.13
N LEU A 77 3.53 4.27 -2.48
CA LEU A 77 3.66 4.31 -1.03
C LEU A 77 2.34 4.04 -0.31
N PHE A 78 1.21 4.43 -0.91
CA PHE A 78 -0.11 4.11 -0.36
C PHE A 78 -0.42 2.61 -0.49
N THR A 79 0.04 1.94 -1.54
CA THR A 79 -0.07 0.47 -1.64
C THR A 79 0.86 -0.25 -0.65
N GLN A 80 2.02 0.34 -0.35
CA GLN A 80 2.95 -0.17 0.66
C GLN A 80 2.43 -0.01 2.10
N ALA A 81 1.47 0.88 2.32
CA ALA A 81 0.79 1.05 3.61
C ALA A 81 -0.19 -0.08 3.95
N ASP A 82 -0.33 -1.10 3.07
CA ASP A 82 -1.14 -2.28 3.33
C ASP A 82 -0.61 -3.10 4.52
N ILE A 83 -1.48 -3.31 5.50
CA ILE A 83 -1.23 -4.08 6.71
C ILE A 83 -1.98 -5.43 6.74
N ASN A 84 -2.72 -5.79 5.68
CA ASN A 84 -3.46 -7.06 5.58
C ASN A 84 -2.61 -8.26 5.15
N LYS A 85 -1.30 -8.20 5.34
CA LYS A 85 -0.41 -9.33 5.08
C LYS A 85 -0.62 -10.42 6.13
N PRO A 86 -0.59 -11.71 5.77
CA PRO A 86 -0.81 -12.81 6.72
C PRO A 86 0.03 -12.72 8.01
N ALA A 87 1.30 -12.34 7.88
CA ALA A 87 2.23 -12.18 8.99
C ALA A 87 1.89 -11.00 9.94
N LEU A 88 1.01 -10.07 9.55
CA LEU A 88 0.71 -8.86 10.31
C LEU A 88 -0.65 -8.88 11.02
N ARG A 89 -1.38 -10.00 10.96
CA ARG A 89 -2.77 -10.10 11.46
C ARG A 89 -2.96 -9.74 12.94
N SER A 90 -1.93 -9.88 13.75
CA SER A 90 -1.95 -9.56 15.18
C SER A 90 -1.06 -8.39 15.58
N SER A 91 -0.42 -7.74 14.61
CA SER A 91 0.63 -6.74 14.87
C SER A 91 0.10 -5.35 15.24
N TYR A 92 -1.18 -5.07 14.97
CA TYR A 92 -1.76 -3.76 15.22
C TYR A 92 -2.86 -3.79 16.27
N GLN A 93 -2.91 -2.74 17.08
CA GLN A 93 -4.05 -2.40 17.91
C GLN A 93 -5.10 -1.69 17.06
N ILE A 94 -6.35 -2.13 17.17
CA ILE A 94 -7.49 -1.55 16.45
C ILE A 94 -8.24 -0.63 17.39
N THR A 95 -8.44 0.61 16.98
CA THR A 95 -9.25 1.60 17.69
C THR A 95 -10.33 2.13 16.75
N ARG A 96 -11.53 2.34 17.26
CA ARG A 96 -12.69 2.89 16.55
C ARG A 96 -13.15 4.13 17.34
N PRO A 97 -12.59 5.34 17.05
CA PRO A 97 -13.01 6.56 17.74
C PRO A 97 -14.49 6.89 17.49
N ASP A 98 -15.00 6.51 16.31
CA ASP A 98 -16.39 6.61 15.90
C ASP A 98 -16.76 5.48 14.90
N SER A 99 -17.99 5.46 14.43
CA SER A 99 -18.49 4.42 13.51
C SER A 99 -17.83 4.45 12.11
N LEU A 100 -17.26 5.58 11.70
CA LEU A 100 -16.71 5.81 10.38
C LEU A 100 -15.17 5.80 10.35
N THR A 101 -14.52 5.79 11.52
CA THR A 101 -13.06 5.88 11.62
C THR A 101 -12.46 4.56 12.10
N TYR A 102 -11.53 4.03 11.30
CA TYR A 102 -10.68 2.89 11.62
C TYR A 102 -9.28 3.40 11.89
N GLN A 103 -8.76 3.13 13.06
CA GLN A 103 -7.40 3.51 13.45
C GLN A 103 -6.61 2.28 13.87
N TYR A 104 -5.47 2.09 13.26
CA TYR A 104 -4.55 0.98 13.50
C TYR A 104 -3.22 1.54 13.95
N THR A 105 -2.76 1.10 15.11
CA THR A 105 -1.47 1.52 15.68
C THR A 105 -0.61 0.29 15.92
N LEU A 106 0.62 0.33 15.44
CA LEU A 106 1.57 -0.77 15.62
C LEU A 106 1.82 -1.02 17.11
N LYS A 107 1.77 -2.29 17.51
CA LYS A 107 2.09 -2.70 18.88
C LYS A 107 3.59 -2.55 19.14
N ASN A 108 3.96 -2.20 20.38
CA ASN A 108 5.36 -1.99 20.75
C ASN A 108 6.25 -3.24 20.57
N SER A 109 5.67 -4.44 20.62
CA SER A 109 6.38 -5.70 20.34
C SER A 109 6.87 -5.82 18.89
N GLU A 110 6.36 -5.01 17.98
CA GLU A 110 6.53 -5.14 16.52
C GLU A 110 7.34 -3.97 15.92
N GLU A 111 8.25 -3.38 16.68
CA GLU A 111 8.99 -2.15 16.30
C GLU A 111 9.75 -2.22 14.97
N ARG A 112 9.98 -3.41 14.43
CA ARG A 112 10.69 -3.60 13.15
C ARG A 112 9.81 -3.37 11.92
N LEU A 113 8.48 -3.36 12.08
CA LEU A 113 7.56 -3.18 10.97
C LEU A 113 7.54 -1.71 10.52
N THR A 114 7.42 -1.53 9.21
CA THR A 114 7.53 -0.19 8.60
C THR A 114 6.30 0.67 8.85
N VAL A 115 5.09 0.14 8.74
CA VAL A 115 3.85 0.91 8.94
C VAL A 115 3.62 1.07 10.45
N ARG A 116 3.72 2.30 10.95
CA ARG A 116 3.53 2.63 12.38
C ARG A 116 2.07 2.86 12.73
N SER A 117 1.38 3.55 11.85
CA SER A 117 -0.05 3.79 11.99
C SER A 117 -0.72 3.86 10.63
N LEU A 118 -1.99 3.50 10.61
CA LEU A 118 -2.88 3.65 9.48
C LEU A 118 -4.24 4.10 10.00
N THR A 119 -4.77 5.18 9.46
CA THR A 119 -6.11 5.67 9.77
C THR A 119 -6.92 5.76 8.48
N VAL A 120 -8.13 5.21 8.51
CA VAL A 120 -9.10 5.30 7.41
C VAL A 120 -10.37 5.92 7.95
N ARG A 121 -10.75 7.06 7.39
CA ARG A 121 -12.03 7.72 7.68
C ARG A 121 -12.95 7.56 6.48
N LEU A 122 -14.12 7.00 6.73
CA LEU A 122 -15.13 6.81 5.71
C LEU A 122 -16.05 8.06 5.60
N ASP A 123 -16.53 8.29 4.41
CA ASP A 123 -17.60 9.24 4.16
C ASP A 123 -18.93 8.70 4.71
N SER A 124 -19.71 9.55 5.36
CA SER A 124 -20.94 9.15 6.07
C SER A 124 -22.06 8.68 5.14
N ALA A 125 -22.11 9.19 3.92
CA ALA A 125 -23.17 8.87 2.97
C ALA A 125 -22.85 7.65 2.11
N THR A 126 -21.58 7.54 1.67
CA THR A 126 -21.16 6.51 0.71
C THR A 126 -20.42 5.34 1.35
N HIS A 127 -19.96 5.48 2.59
CA HIS A 127 -19.10 4.55 3.31
C HIS A 127 -17.80 4.21 2.54
N LYS A 128 -17.42 5.03 1.56
CA LYS A 128 -16.13 4.93 0.87
C LYS A 128 -15.06 5.70 1.64
N PRO A 129 -13.77 5.38 1.48
CA PRO A 129 -12.70 6.15 2.11
C PRO A 129 -12.75 7.62 1.66
N GLY A 130 -13.00 8.51 2.61
CA GLY A 130 -12.89 9.94 2.41
C GLY A 130 -11.48 10.43 2.69
N ARG A 131 -10.83 9.83 3.70
CA ARG A 131 -9.43 10.15 4.04
C ARG A 131 -8.69 8.91 4.50
N ILE A 132 -7.46 8.73 4.00
CA ILE A 132 -6.52 7.70 4.42
C ILE A 132 -5.23 8.39 4.85
N GLU A 133 -4.74 8.09 6.04
CA GLU A 133 -3.48 8.60 6.56
C GLU A 133 -2.62 7.44 7.05
N ALA A 134 -1.32 7.47 6.74
CA ALA A 134 -0.39 6.48 7.22
C ALA A 134 0.96 7.10 7.61
N VAL A 135 1.61 6.51 8.60
CA VAL A 135 2.98 6.84 8.98
C VAL A 135 3.84 5.59 8.77
N LEU A 136 4.85 5.74 7.91
CA LEU A 136 5.83 4.71 7.65
C LEU A 136 7.19 5.14 8.20
N GLN A 137 7.84 4.27 8.95
CA GLN A 137 9.17 4.54 9.50
C GLN A 137 10.11 3.38 9.19
N THR A 138 11.34 3.70 8.89
CA THR A 138 12.43 2.74 8.81
C THR A 138 13.58 3.27 9.63
N LYS A 139 14.13 2.43 10.51
CA LYS A 139 15.33 2.73 11.28
C LYS A 139 16.25 1.53 11.25
N ASN A 140 17.44 1.73 10.72
CA ASN A 140 18.49 0.73 10.69
C ASN A 140 19.87 1.43 10.81
N PRO A 141 20.99 0.68 10.95
CA PRO A 141 22.32 1.30 11.07
C PRO A 141 22.74 2.20 9.92
N LEU A 142 22.18 2.01 8.72
CA LEU A 142 22.56 2.73 7.51
C LEU A 142 21.76 4.02 7.32
N TYR A 143 20.49 4.05 7.76
CA TYR A 143 19.64 5.25 7.64
C TYR A 143 18.41 5.19 8.55
N SER A 144 17.84 6.35 8.77
CA SER A 144 16.48 6.50 9.31
C SER A 144 15.62 7.29 8.35
N SER A 145 14.35 6.91 8.24
CA SER A 145 13.38 7.64 7.43
C SER A 145 12.00 7.61 8.07
N GLU A 146 11.25 8.67 7.85
CA GLU A 146 9.82 8.74 8.14
C GLU A 146 9.08 9.29 6.92
N ARG A 147 7.94 8.69 6.60
CA ARG A 147 7.03 9.12 5.55
C ARG A 147 5.64 9.23 6.14
N ARG A 148 5.03 10.39 5.94
CA ARG A 148 3.64 10.67 6.27
C ARG A 148 2.85 10.76 5.00
N LEU A 149 1.85 9.92 4.88
CA LEU A 149 0.98 9.81 3.73
C LEU A 149 -0.39 10.36 4.11
N SER A 150 -0.99 11.14 3.25
CA SER A 150 -2.40 11.54 3.33
C SER A 150 -3.03 11.50 1.95
N LEU A 151 -4.20 10.93 1.86
CA LEU A 151 -4.97 10.78 0.64
C LEU A 151 -6.42 11.14 0.94
N ASP A 152 -6.93 12.14 0.24
CA ASP A 152 -8.30 12.60 0.32
C ASP A 152 -9.07 12.21 -0.94
N SER A 153 -10.24 11.64 -0.76
CA SER A 153 -11.13 11.22 -1.83
C SER A 153 -12.51 11.83 -1.66
N GLY A 154 -13.21 11.98 -2.76
CA GLY A 154 -14.54 12.55 -2.79
C GLY A 154 -15.16 12.46 -4.18
N PRO A 155 -16.37 12.99 -4.37
CA PRO A 155 -17.02 13.01 -5.67
C PRO A 155 -16.20 13.87 -6.66
N GLY A 156 -15.92 13.31 -7.83
CA GLY A 156 -15.35 14.01 -8.96
C GLY A 156 -16.38 14.92 -9.66
N THR A 157 -15.97 15.58 -10.73
CA THR A 157 -16.87 16.36 -11.60
C THR A 157 -17.94 15.48 -12.27
N ASP A 158 -17.61 14.21 -12.49
CA ASP A 158 -18.50 13.15 -12.99
C ASP A 158 -19.31 12.47 -11.87
N LYS A 159 -19.29 13.00 -10.64
CA LYS A 159 -19.90 12.43 -9.43
C LYS A 159 -19.35 11.04 -9.05
N VAL A 160 -18.33 10.55 -9.73
CA VAL A 160 -17.64 9.29 -9.37
C VAL A 160 -16.68 9.57 -8.22
N TRP A 161 -16.68 8.67 -7.22
CA TRP A 161 -15.78 8.77 -6.07
C TRP A 161 -14.34 8.50 -6.48
N SER A 162 -13.46 9.47 -6.29
CA SER A 162 -12.10 9.43 -6.78
C SER A 162 -11.15 10.17 -5.83
N ILE A 163 -9.86 9.86 -5.91
CA ILE A 163 -8.81 10.64 -5.23
C ILE A 163 -8.83 12.07 -5.78
N ARG A 164 -8.88 13.03 -4.86
CA ARG A 164 -8.87 14.47 -5.15
C ARG A 164 -7.56 15.14 -4.77
N HIS A 165 -6.94 14.65 -3.71
CA HIS A 165 -5.71 15.21 -3.19
C HIS A 165 -4.89 14.12 -2.51
N TYR A 166 -3.58 14.19 -2.62
CA TYR A 166 -2.67 13.35 -1.84
C TYR A 166 -1.40 14.12 -1.49
N THR A 167 -0.85 13.79 -0.35
CA THR A 167 0.46 14.28 0.09
C THR A 167 1.32 13.12 0.54
N VAL A 168 2.61 13.23 0.23
CA VAL A 168 3.67 12.41 0.78
C VAL A 168 4.75 13.33 1.29
N SER A 169 4.95 13.37 2.58
CA SER A 169 5.99 14.20 3.21
C SER A 169 6.85 13.36 4.13
N GLY A 170 8.04 13.82 4.41
CA GLY A 170 8.90 13.12 5.34
C GLY A 170 10.36 13.49 5.21
N PHE A 171 11.19 12.60 5.72
CA PHE A 171 12.63 12.78 5.66
C PHE A 171 13.37 11.46 5.50
N GLN A 172 14.60 11.56 5.04
CA GLN A 172 15.63 10.54 5.12
C GLN A 172 16.88 11.13 5.74
N LYS A 173 17.48 10.45 6.69
CA LYS A 173 18.72 10.82 7.36
C LYS A 173 19.72 9.68 7.28
N LEU A 174 20.87 9.93 6.71
CA LEU A 174 22.04 9.05 6.73
C LEU A 174 22.92 9.39 7.92
N PRO A 175 23.72 8.47 8.48
CA PRO A 175 24.72 8.79 9.46
C PRO A 175 25.67 9.88 8.96
N TYR A 176 26.01 10.84 9.80
CA TYR A 176 26.93 11.93 9.49
C TYR A 176 26.48 12.96 8.42
N PHE A 177 25.28 12.84 7.87
CA PHE A 177 24.71 13.77 6.91
C PHE A 177 23.51 14.51 7.50
N ASP A 178 23.21 15.67 6.95
CA ASP A 178 21.99 16.41 7.27
C ASP A 178 20.74 15.64 6.82
N LYS A 179 19.63 16.01 7.42
CA LYS A 179 18.31 15.47 7.12
C LYS A 179 17.85 15.95 5.74
N ASN A 180 17.54 15.05 4.83
CA ASN A 180 16.88 15.40 3.58
C ASN A 180 15.38 15.32 3.76
N GLU A 181 14.71 16.46 3.72
CA GLU A 181 13.25 16.56 3.80
C GLU A 181 12.63 16.60 2.40
N PHE A 182 11.46 16.02 2.27
CA PHE A 182 10.75 16.03 0.99
C PHE A 182 9.24 16.19 1.20
N LEU A 183 8.59 16.74 0.17
CA LEU A 183 7.15 16.88 0.06
C LEU A 183 6.74 16.60 -1.39
N VAL A 184 5.73 15.78 -1.57
CA VAL A 184 4.95 15.65 -2.79
C VAL A 184 3.52 16.02 -2.46
N ASP A 185 2.94 16.96 -3.17
CA ASP A 185 1.55 17.39 -3.05
C ASP A 185 0.90 17.34 -4.44
N GLY A 186 -0.15 16.52 -4.59
CA GLY A 186 -0.84 16.33 -5.85
C GLY A 186 -2.33 16.59 -5.72
N ARG A 187 -2.86 17.50 -6.54
CA ARG A 187 -4.30 17.85 -6.61
C ARG A 187 -4.87 17.47 -7.95
N VAL A 188 -5.82 16.54 -7.93
CA VAL A 188 -6.52 16.03 -9.12
C VAL A 188 -7.72 16.92 -9.41
N GLN A 189 -7.81 17.37 -10.69
CA GLN A 189 -8.85 18.28 -11.17
C GLN A 189 -9.94 17.53 -11.94
#